data_fb933c3e395dc3c104bf5cb1785c4047
#
_entry.id   fb933c3e395dc3c104bf5cb1785c4047
#
_cell.length_a   1.000
_cell.length_b   1.000
_cell.length_c   1.000
_cell.angle_alpha   90.00
_cell.angle_beta   90.00
_cell.angle_gamma   90.00
#
_symmetry.space_group_name_H-M   'P 1'
#
loop_
_entity.id
_entity.type
_entity.pdbx_description
1 polymer ?
#
loop_
_entity_poly.entity_id
_entity_poly.type
_entity_poly.pdbx_seq_one_letter_code
_entity_poly.pdbx_strand_id
1 'polypeptide(L)'
;YYTILPRDYDENKTYPALILLHGVNDKACDWTEKARLGEIYYKLLEEGNIEPMILILPESGSNGKSWYTNWYKQNNKKYEDFFMGEFLENIKKTYKISKFSIGGFSMGGYGSLKFSLKNLDSFVSVSSLAGAINFPRLFISELKGLGILRILKTNFLMTRSANSKHFTLVFGEELKNIRRENVYYILRQKCKSNLNEVKKIKFLLSVGEKDNSSYTMLYQWEDVLWEMKKQNLNYKARIVKGEGHFWTYVEKELPYVLTFHSDSFKEA
;
A
#
# COMPACT_ATOMS: atom_id res chain seq x y z
N TYR A 1 -9.15 -4.16 14.16
CA TYR A 1 -9.38 -4.54 12.75
C TYR A 1 -10.80 -5.04 12.54
N TYR A 2 -11.27 -4.95 11.29
CA TYR A 2 -12.51 -5.56 10.83
C TYR A 2 -12.17 -6.71 9.89
N THR A 3 -13.11 -7.66 9.73
CA THR A 3 -13.01 -8.74 8.76
C THR A 3 -14.30 -8.86 7.96
N ILE A 4 -14.18 -9.20 6.68
CA ILE A 4 -15.29 -9.64 5.85
C ILE A 4 -15.01 -11.09 5.49
N LEU A 5 -15.89 -11.99 5.95
CA LEU A 5 -15.80 -13.42 5.69
C LEU A 5 -16.64 -13.79 4.47
N PRO A 6 -16.30 -14.86 3.72
CA PRO A 6 -17.21 -15.44 2.74
C PRO A 6 -18.56 -15.78 3.39
N ARG A 7 -19.68 -15.73 2.64
CA ARG A 7 -21.00 -16.03 3.21
C ARG A 7 -21.08 -17.44 3.81
N ASP A 8 -20.45 -18.42 3.14
CA ASP A 8 -20.41 -19.83 3.56
C ASP A 8 -19.08 -20.14 4.28
N TYR A 9 -18.62 -19.18 5.10
CA TYR A 9 -17.38 -19.36 5.87
C TYR A 9 -17.50 -20.55 6.82
N ASP A 10 -16.52 -21.45 6.77
CA ASP A 10 -16.40 -22.60 7.65
C ASP A 10 -15.05 -22.52 8.38
N GLU A 11 -15.07 -22.44 9.69
CA GLU A 11 -13.86 -22.35 10.53
C GLU A 11 -12.91 -23.55 10.40
N ASN A 12 -13.41 -24.67 9.86
CA ASN A 12 -12.64 -25.88 9.61
C ASN A 12 -11.86 -25.83 8.30
N LYS A 13 -12.26 -24.96 7.36
CA LYS A 13 -11.59 -24.78 6.07
C LYS A 13 -10.48 -23.75 6.14
N THR A 14 -9.56 -23.88 5.21
CA THR A 14 -8.44 -22.93 5.04
C THR A 14 -8.76 -21.97 3.89
N TYR A 15 -8.53 -20.67 4.10
CA TYR A 15 -8.77 -19.62 3.12
C TYR A 15 -7.54 -18.77 2.86
N PRO A 16 -7.34 -18.24 1.66
CA PRO A 16 -6.41 -17.14 1.47
C PRO A 16 -6.96 -15.87 2.13
N ALA A 17 -6.08 -14.94 2.49
CA ALA A 17 -6.45 -13.68 3.11
C ALA A 17 -5.86 -12.47 2.38
N LEU A 18 -6.70 -11.49 2.09
CA LEU A 18 -6.32 -10.19 1.56
C LEU A 18 -6.41 -9.13 2.65
N ILE A 19 -5.28 -8.51 2.96
CA ILE A 19 -5.18 -7.40 3.92
C ILE A 19 -5.27 -6.08 3.14
N LEU A 20 -6.16 -5.17 3.56
CA LEU A 20 -6.37 -3.88 2.91
C LEU A 20 -6.09 -2.72 3.88
N LEU A 21 -5.05 -1.95 3.58
CA LEU A 21 -4.54 -0.85 4.40
C LEU A 21 -5.18 0.49 3.97
N HIS A 22 -5.75 1.24 4.93
CA HIS A 22 -6.40 2.52 4.67
C HIS A 22 -5.41 3.69 4.51
N GLY A 23 -5.88 4.83 4.00
CA GLY A 23 -5.11 6.06 3.80
C GLY A 23 -4.84 6.84 5.08
N VAL A 24 -4.11 7.96 4.95
CA VAL A 24 -3.85 8.88 6.07
C VAL A 24 -5.14 9.57 6.51
N ASN A 25 -5.36 9.65 7.83
CA ASN A 25 -6.59 10.15 8.48
C ASN A 25 -7.85 9.31 8.23
N ASP A 26 -7.76 8.21 7.49
CA ASP A 26 -8.84 7.26 7.30
C ASP A 26 -8.88 6.21 8.43
N LYS A 27 -9.90 5.37 8.39
CA LYS A 27 -10.15 4.24 9.29
C LYS A 27 -10.35 2.94 8.51
N ALA A 28 -10.25 1.82 9.20
CA ALA A 28 -10.50 0.52 8.59
C ALA A 28 -11.93 0.38 8.05
N CYS A 29 -12.95 0.96 8.72
CA CYS A 29 -14.33 0.94 8.26
C CYS A 29 -14.58 1.72 6.96
N ASP A 30 -13.69 2.65 6.58
CA ASP A 30 -13.85 3.43 5.34
C ASP A 30 -13.85 2.58 4.07
N TRP A 31 -13.23 1.39 4.11
CA TRP A 31 -13.31 0.42 3.03
C TRP A 31 -14.76 -0.03 2.75
N THR A 32 -15.56 -0.17 3.79
CA THR A 32 -16.98 -0.56 3.67
C THR A 32 -17.90 0.64 3.51
N GLU A 33 -17.66 1.70 4.27
CA GLU A 33 -18.53 2.88 4.31
C GLU A 33 -18.38 3.79 3.09
N LYS A 34 -17.14 3.96 2.59
CA LYS A 34 -16.84 4.87 1.47
C LYS A 34 -16.61 4.17 0.13
N ALA A 35 -16.11 2.93 0.13
CA ALA A 35 -15.83 2.18 -1.09
C ALA A 35 -16.71 0.95 -1.29
N ARG A 36 -17.70 0.72 -0.44
CA ARG A 36 -18.69 -0.38 -0.55
C ARG A 36 -18.05 -1.77 -0.72
N LEU A 37 -16.89 -1.98 -0.10
CA LEU A 37 -16.07 -3.19 -0.27
C LEU A 37 -16.89 -4.48 -0.08
N GLY A 38 -17.74 -4.55 0.97
CA GLY A 38 -18.54 -5.74 1.26
C GLY A 38 -19.53 -6.07 0.14
N GLU A 39 -20.21 -5.06 -0.40
CA GLU A 39 -21.18 -5.25 -1.49
C GLU A 39 -20.48 -5.73 -2.77
N ILE A 40 -19.35 -5.10 -3.13
CA ILE A 40 -18.57 -5.46 -4.31
C ILE A 40 -18.00 -6.88 -4.15
N TYR A 41 -17.46 -7.21 -2.97
CA TYR A 41 -16.90 -8.52 -2.70
C TYR A 41 -17.93 -9.64 -2.85
N TYR A 42 -19.10 -9.49 -2.22
CA TYR A 42 -20.15 -10.50 -2.30
C TYR A 42 -20.74 -10.64 -3.71
N LYS A 43 -20.88 -9.52 -4.42
CA LYS A 43 -21.32 -9.54 -5.82
C LYS A 43 -20.36 -10.36 -6.69
N LEU A 44 -19.05 -10.12 -6.57
CA LEU A 44 -18.05 -10.86 -7.35
C LEU A 44 -18.01 -12.35 -7.01
N LEU A 45 -18.26 -12.73 -5.75
CA LEU A 45 -18.41 -14.12 -5.34
C LEU A 45 -19.63 -14.79 -5.97
N GLU A 46 -20.79 -14.13 -5.94
CA GLU A 46 -22.05 -14.60 -6.52
C GLU A 46 -21.95 -14.80 -8.04
N GLU A 47 -21.21 -13.90 -8.70
CA GLU A 47 -20.94 -13.97 -10.14
C GLU A 47 -19.84 -15.02 -10.51
N GLY A 48 -19.19 -15.64 -9.52
CA GLY A 48 -18.09 -16.59 -9.74
C GLY A 48 -16.81 -15.94 -10.29
N ASN A 49 -16.67 -14.61 -10.17
CA ASN A 49 -15.53 -13.85 -10.68
C ASN A 49 -14.30 -13.95 -9.78
N ILE A 50 -14.48 -14.31 -8.52
CA ILE A 50 -13.39 -14.49 -7.54
C ILE A 50 -13.63 -15.73 -6.68
N GLU A 51 -12.57 -16.32 -6.13
CA GLU A 51 -12.65 -17.35 -5.12
C GLU A 51 -12.87 -16.75 -3.73
N PRO A 52 -13.47 -17.54 -2.80
CA PRO A 52 -13.63 -17.14 -1.41
C PRO A 52 -12.29 -16.81 -0.75
N MET A 53 -12.18 -15.63 -0.14
CA MET A 53 -11.02 -15.18 0.63
C MET A 53 -11.47 -14.39 1.85
N ILE A 54 -10.68 -14.35 2.89
CA ILE A 54 -10.93 -13.49 4.07
C ILE A 54 -10.37 -12.11 3.77
N LEU A 55 -11.19 -11.06 3.88
CA LEU A 55 -10.72 -9.68 3.80
C LEU A 55 -10.45 -9.17 5.21
N ILE A 56 -9.27 -8.60 5.43
CA ILE A 56 -8.80 -8.12 6.73
C ILE A 56 -8.47 -6.63 6.63
N LEU A 57 -9.12 -5.82 7.43
CA LEU A 57 -9.06 -4.36 7.40
C LEU A 57 -8.47 -3.86 8.72
N PRO A 58 -7.14 -3.74 8.85
CA PRO A 58 -6.52 -3.28 10.08
C PRO A 58 -6.61 -1.76 10.26
N GLU A 59 -6.69 -1.31 11.51
CA GLU A 59 -6.41 0.06 11.88
C GLU A 59 -4.90 0.32 11.85
N SER A 60 -4.49 1.44 11.27
CA SER A 60 -3.07 1.76 11.18
C SER A 60 -2.45 2.21 12.50
N GLY A 61 -3.27 2.64 13.45
CA GLY A 61 -2.81 3.28 14.68
C GLY A 61 -2.50 4.78 14.50
N SER A 62 -2.16 5.44 15.62
CA SER A 62 -1.88 6.90 15.66
C SER A 62 -2.97 7.76 15.00
N ASN A 63 -4.24 7.44 15.26
CA ASN A 63 -5.40 8.12 14.67
C ASN A 63 -5.32 8.19 13.13
N GLY A 64 -4.99 7.06 12.50
CA GLY A 64 -4.88 6.98 11.04
C GLY A 64 -3.61 7.60 10.45
N LYS A 65 -2.55 7.84 11.23
CA LYS A 65 -1.35 8.56 10.79
C LYS A 65 -0.03 7.82 11.05
N SER A 66 -0.07 6.50 11.25
CA SER A 66 1.13 5.71 11.57
C SER A 66 2.16 5.64 10.44
N TRP A 67 1.75 5.82 9.19
CA TRP A 67 2.53 5.51 8.00
C TRP A 67 3.01 4.05 7.97
N TYR A 68 2.35 3.18 8.73
CA TYR A 68 2.74 1.76 8.79
C TYR A 68 4.25 1.56 9.02
N THR A 69 4.88 2.47 9.81
CA THR A 69 6.33 2.60 9.97
C THR A 69 6.68 2.70 11.45
N ASN A 70 7.81 2.13 11.85
CA ASN A 70 8.39 2.39 13.17
C ASN A 70 8.90 3.83 13.21
N TRP A 71 8.38 4.66 14.12
CA TRP A 71 8.71 6.07 14.15
C TRP A 71 10.12 6.32 14.63
N TYR A 72 10.88 7.10 13.87
CA TYR A 72 12.28 7.38 14.20
C TYR A 72 12.48 8.30 15.40
N LYS A 73 11.56 9.23 15.66
CA LYS A 73 11.63 10.15 16.80
C LYS A 73 10.83 9.69 18.03
N GLN A 74 10.12 8.58 17.96
CA GLN A 74 9.33 8.02 19.06
C GLN A 74 9.48 6.49 19.12
N ASN A 75 10.43 6.03 19.93
CA ASN A 75 10.81 4.60 19.99
C ASN A 75 9.70 3.65 20.45
N ASN A 76 8.64 4.16 21.11
CA ASN A 76 7.48 3.38 21.50
C ASN A 76 6.41 3.25 20.39
N LYS A 77 6.60 3.84 19.22
CA LYS A 77 5.70 3.77 18.07
C LYS A 77 6.25 2.79 17.04
N LYS A 78 6.07 1.48 17.29
CA LYS A 78 6.60 0.36 16.50
C LYS A 78 5.52 -0.28 15.62
N TYR A 79 4.89 0.51 14.73
CA TYR A 79 3.75 0.06 13.94
C TYR A 79 4.12 -1.00 12.89
N GLU A 80 5.31 -0.94 12.29
CA GLU A 80 5.79 -1.94 11.33
C GLU A 80 6.07 -3.27 12.04
N ASP A 81 6.80 -3.25 13.17
CA ASP A 81 7.12 -4.45 13.95
C ASP A 81 5.83 -5.09 14.49
N PHE A 82 4.89 -4.29 15.01
CA PHE A 82 3.60 -4.78 15.47
C PHE A 82 2.82 -5.45 14.35
N PHE A 83 2.74 -4.81 13.17
CA PHE A 83 1.97 -5.33 12.06
C PHE A 83 2.56 -6.64 11.53
N MET A 84 3.86 -6.68 11.24
CA MET A 84 4.51 -7.85 10.67
C MET A 84 4.72 -9.00 11.68
N GLY A 85 4.75 -8.70 12.96
CA GLY A 85 4.86 -9.67 14.06
C GLY A 85 3.49 -10.00 14.66
N GLU A 86 3.17 -9.34 15.77
CA GLU A 86 2.03 -9.66 16.64
C GLU A 86 0.67 -9.68 15.90
N PHE A 87 0.42 -8.71 15.01
CA PHE A 87 -0.85 -8.65 14.28
C PHE A 87 -1.01 -9.84 13.33
N LEU A 88 -0.04 -10.12 12.46
CA LEU A 88 -0.13 -11.26 11.52
C LEU A 88 -0.18 -12.60 12.24
N GLU A 89 0.54 -12.74 13.36
CA GLU A 89 0.51 -13.92 14.21
C GLU A 89 -0.88 -14.13 14.84
N ASN A 90 -1.50 -13.05 15.32
CA ASN A 90 -2.86 -13.11 15.86
C ASN A 90 -3.87 -13.51 14.78
N ILE A 91 -3.77 -12.96 13.56
CA ILE A 91 -4.62 -13.36 12.44
C ILE A 91 -4.48 -14.85 12.12
N LYS A 92 -3.25 -15.39 12.08
CA LYS A 92 -3.01 -16.83 11.84
C LYS A 92 -3.56 -17.73 12.95
N LYS A 93 -3.63 -17.23 14.19
CA LYS A 93 -4.25 -17.96 15.30
C LYS A 93 -5.77 -17.95 15.25
N THR A 94 -6.34 -16.85 14.74
CA THR A 94 -7.81 -16.65 14.67
C THR A 94 -8.42 -17.38 13.47
N TYR A 95 -7.71 -17.40 12.33
CA TYR A 95 -8.22 -17.95 11.07
C TYR A 95 -7.22 -18.96 10.48
N LYS A 96 -7.73 -20.02 9.86
CA LYS A 96 -6.91 -20.95 9.08
C LYS A 96 -6.54 -20.31 7.74
N ILE A 97 -5.40 -19.64 7.68
CA ILE A 97 -4.93 -18.91 6.49
C ILE A 97 -3.93 -19.75 5.70
N SER A 98 -4.17 -19.92 4.40
CA SER A 98 -3.24 -20.59 3.49
C SER A 98 -2.12 -19.66 3.01
N LYS A 99 -2.49 -18.46 2.56
CA LYS A 99 -1.59 -17.47 1.96
C LYS A 99 -2.10 -16.07 2.24
N PHE A 100 -1.18 -15.11 2.28
CA PHE A 100 -1.53 -13.69 2.39
C PHE A 100 -1.26 -12.94 1.07
N SER A 101 -2.14 -11.97 0.80
CA SER A 101 -1.89 -10.86 -0.10
C SER A 101 -2.17 -9.55 0.64
N ILE A 102 -1.63 -8.45 0.13
CA ILE A 102 -1.78 -7.15 0.78
C ILE A 102 -2.05 -6.08 -0.26
N GLY A 103 -2.92 -5.15 0.07
CA GLY A 103 -3.20 -3.98 -0.75
C GLY A 103 -3.47 -2.75 0.11
N GLY A 104 -3.61 -1.60 -0.52
CA GLY A 104 -3.97 -0.40 0.23
C GLY A 104 -4.11 0.84 -0.63
N PHE A 105 -4.73 1.86 -0.04
CA PHE A 105 -4.95 3.16 -0.64
C PHE A 105 -4.06 4.23 -0.02
N SER A 106 -3.45 5.08 -0.85
CA SER A 106 -2.67 6.24 -0.40
C SER A 106 -1.51 5.86 0.54
N MET A 107 -1.54 6.27 1.81
CA MET A 107 -0.63 5.81 2.86
C MET A 107 -0.66 4.27 2.99
N GLY A 108 -1.82 3.63 2.80
CA GLY A 108 -1.95 2.16 2.76
C GLY A 108 -1.29 1.53 1.55
N GLY A 109 -1.36 2.18 0.37
CA GLY A 109 -0.64 1.76 -0.84
C GLY A 109 0.88 1.82 -0.68
N TYR A 110 1.37 2.82 0.07
CA TYR A 110 2.75 2.87 0.51
C TYR A 110 3.09 1.70 1.46
N GLY A 111 2.27 1.50 2.50
CA GLY A 111 2.47 0.44 3.48
C GLY A 111 2.51 -0.95 2.86
N SER A 112 1.58 -1.25 1.95
CA SER A 112 1.48 -2.55 1.29
C SER A 112 2.73 -2.89 0.48
N LEU A 113 3.21 -1.97 -0.36
CA LEU A 113 4.45 -2.16 -1.11
C LEU A 113 5.68 -2.24 -0.20
N LYS A 114 5.76 -1.42 0.84
CA LYS A 114 6.87 -1.45 1.78
C LYS A 114 6.96 -2.79 2.52
N PHE A 115 5.83 -3.28 3.04
CA PHE A 115 5.80 -4.55 3.76
C PHE A 115 6.17 -5.72 2.85
N SER A 116 5.61 -5.79 1.64
CA SER A 116 5.92 -6.88 0.70
C SER A 116 7.38 -6.86 0.25
N LEU A 117 7.95 -5.69 -0.02
CA LEU A 117 9.35 -5.58 -0.43
C LEU A 117 10.35 -5.81 0.70
N LYS A 118 10.00 -5.49 1.94
CA LYS A 118 10.86 -5.78 3.10
C LYS A 118 10.78 -7.27 3.51
N ASN A 119 9.65 -7.94 3.25
CA ASN A 119 9.34 -9.32 3.66
C ASN A 119 8.88 -10.14 2.45
N LEU A 120 9.82 -10.53 1.59
CA LEU A 120 9.57 -11.07 0.25
C LEU A 120 8.73 -12.36 0.23
N ASP A 121 8.77 -13.16 1.30
CA ASP A 121 8.07 -14.45 1.41
C ASP A 121 6.69 -14.33 2.10
N SER A 122 6.30 -13.12 2.53
CA SER A 122 5.09 -12.94 3.34
C SER A 122 3.81 -12.80 2.52
N PHE A 123 3.92 -12.34 1.26
CA PHE A 123 2.75 -12.01 0.44
C PHE A 123 2.92 -12.50 -1.00
N VAL A 124 1.91 -13.19 -1.53
CA VAL A 124 1.94 -13.69 -2.92
C VAL A 124 1.66 -12.59 -3.95
N SER A 125 0.88 -11.59 -3.56
CA SER A 125 0.59 -10.42 -4.41
C SER A 125 0.41 -9.14 -3.59
N VAL A 126 0.66 -8.01 -4.22
CA VAL A 126 0.52 -6.70 -3.61
C VAL A 126 -0.16 -5.72 -4.55
N SER A 127 -1.10 -4.93 -4.01
CA SER A 127 -1.71 -3.82 -4.74
C SER A 127 -1.47 -2.47 -4.06
N SER A 128 -1.19 -1.44 -4.86
CA SER A 128 -1.00 -0.07 -4.41
C SER A 128 -1.92 0.86 -5.20
N LEU A 129 -2.94 1.37 -4.53
CA LEU A 129 -3.91 2.31 -5.08
C LEU A 129 -3.50 3.73 -4.70
N ALA A 130 -3.04 4.52 -5.67
CA ALA A 130 -2.55 5.88 -5.49
C ALA A 130 -1.58 6.01 -4.30
N GLY A 131 -0.63 5.07 -4.17
CA GLY A 131 0.30 5.01 -3.04
C GLY A 131 1.32 6.14 -3.02
N ALA A 132 1.67 6.63 -1.81
CA ALA A 132 2.75 7.59 -1.58
C ALA A 132 4.11 6.88 -1.63
N ILE A 133 4.56 6.49 -2.81
CA ILE A 133 5.64 5.50 -3.03
C ILE A 133 6.99 6.07 -3.44
N ASN A 134 7.06 7.40 -3.68
CA ASN A 134 8.32 8.10 -3.90
C ASN A 134 8.32 9.47 -3.22
N PHE A 135 8.70 9.52 -1.95
CA PHE A 135 8.63 10.70 -1.08
C PHE A 135 9.24 12.00 -1.64
N PRO A 136 10.40 12.01 -2.36
CA PRO A 136 10.87 13.23 -3.00
C PRO A 136 9.84 13.89 -3.91
N ARG A 137 8.94 13.13 -4.53
CA ARG A 137 7.89 13.68 -5.38
C ARG A 137 6.75 14.33 -4.58
N LEU A 138 6.43 13.85 -3.37
CA LEU A 138 5.40 14.44 -2.51
C LEU A 138 5.63 15.93 -2.21
N PHE A 139 6.88 16.36 -2.14
CA PHE A 139 7.26 17.72 -1.79
C PHE A 139 7.54 18.63 -2.99
N ILE A 140 7.55 18.09 -4.21
CA ILE A 140 7.81 18.85 -5.43
C ILE A 140 6.63 19.73 -5.84
N SER A 141 5.40 19.37 -5.49
CA SER A 141 4.20 20.16 -5.79
C SER A 141 4.24 21.56 -5.16
N GLU A 142 4.91 21.71 -4.01
CA GLU A 142 5.11 23.00 -3.33
C GLU A 142 6.21 23.87 -3.99
N LEU A 143 6.95 23.33 -4.97
CA LEU A 143 8.14 23.93 -5.58
C LEU A 143 7.97 24.30 -7.06
N LYS A 144 6.77 24.53 -7.54
CA LYS A 144 6.53 24.98 -8.92
C LYS A 144 7.35 26.26 -9.19
N GLY A 145 8.40 26.17 -10.03
CA GLY A 145 9.17 27.29 -10.54
C GLY A 145 10.71 27.29 -10.34
N LEU A 146 11.29 26.37 -9.61
CA LEU A 146 12.70 26.46 -9.20
C LEU A 146 13.61 25.31 -9.71
N GLY A 147 13.87 25.13 -10.98
CA GLY A 147 14.84 24.20 -11.62
C GLY A 147 15.69 23.25 -10.73
N ILE A 148 16.94 22.99 -11.09
CA ILE A 148 17.89 22.07 -10.39
C ILE A 148 18.17 22.46 -8.92
N LEU A 149 18.00 23.71 -8.52
CA LEU A 149 18.02 24.18 -7.13
C LEU A 149 16.93 23.52 -6.24
N ARG A 150 15.93 22.87 -6.85
CA ARG A 150 14.87 22.09 -6.21
C ARG A 150 15.38 20.96 -5.30
N ILE A 151 16.39 20.22 -5.75
CA ILE A 151 16.87 19.01 -5.03
C ILE A 151 17.61 19.39 -3.74
N LEU A 152 18.31 20.53 -3.74
CA LEU A 152 19.05 21.02 -2.56
C LEU A 152 18.14 21.69 -1.53
N LYS A 153 16.99 22.26 -1.95
CA LYS A 153 16.00 22.88 -1.07
C LYS A 153 14.95 21.91 -0.51
N THR A 154 14.83 20.68 -1.05
CA THR A 154 13.90 19.65 -0.53
C THR A 154 14.18 19.39 0.96
N ASN A 155 15.42 19.38 1.40
CA ASN A 155 15.77 19.23 2.81
C ASN A 155 15.26 20.40 3.67
N PHE A 156 15.24 21.62 3.14
CA PHE A 156 14.84 22.82 3.87
C PHE A 156 13.31 22.98 3.94
N LEU A 157 12.58 22.55 2.90
CA LEU A 157 11.11 22.65 2.85
C LEU A 157 10.40 21.52 3.61
N MET A 158 11.04 20.36 3.72
CA MET A 158 10.58 19.25 4.57
C MET A 158 10.46 19.67 6.05
N THR A 159 11.07 20.77 6.47
CA THR A 159 11.11 21.22 7.86
C THR A 159 10.06 22.27 8.22
N ARG A 160 9.29 22.84 7.29
CA ARG A 160 8.47 24.04 7.54
C ARG A 160 6.96 23.89 7.60
N SER A 161 6.33 22.84 7.03
CA SER A 161 4.86 22.69 7.09
C SER A 161 4.40 21.88 8.30
N ALA A 162 3.13 22.00 8.74
CA ALA A 162 2.58 21.18 9.82
C ALA A 162 2.60 19.68 9.49
N ASN A 163 2.44 19.33 8.21
CA ASN A 163 2.64 17.97 7.71
C ASN A 163 4.11 17.55 7.81
N SER A 164 5.06 18.47 7.71
CA SER A 164 6.48 18.19 7.84
C SER A 164 6.88 17.78 9.26
N LYS A 165 6.26 18.37 10.31
CA LYS A 165 6.53 17.97 11.70
C LYS A 165 6.15 16.51 11.93
N HIS A 166 4.97 16.11 11.46
CA HIS A 166 4.54 14.72 11.56
C HIS A 166 5.44 13.78 10.74
N PHE A 167 5.76 14.17 9.51
CA PHE A 167 6.67 13.41 8.64
C PHE A 167 8.06 13.23 9.30
N THR A 168 8.59 14.29 9.93
CA THR A 168 9.85 14.23 10.69
C THR A 168 9.76 13.29 11.90
N LEU A 169 8.63 13.28 12.63
CA LEU A 169 8.43 12.32 13.72
C LEU A 169 8.49 10.88 13.22
N VAL A 170 7.85 10.60 12.09
CA VAL A 170 7.78 9.27 11.49
C VAL A 170 9.11 8.83 10.88
N PHE A 171 9.66 9.63 9.96
CA PHE A 171 10.80 9.24 9.11
C PHE A 171 12.16 9.82 9.54
N GLY A 172 12.15 10.68 10.56
CA GLY A 172 13.36 11.41 10.98
C GLY A 172 13.74 12.52 10.01
N GLU A 173 14.89 13.17 10.27
CA GLU A 173 15.39 14.30 9.50
C GLU A 173 16.49 13.90 8.50
N GLU A 174 17.09 12.74 8.71
CA GLU A 174 18.22 12.30 7.92
C GLU A 174 17.76 11.64 6.60
N LEU A 175 18.37 12.04 5.50
CA LEU A 175 18.08 11.47 4.17
C LEU A 175 18.23 9.93 4.13
N LYS A 176 19.15 9.37 4.90
CA LYS A 176 19.33 7.91 4.97
C LYS A 176 18.09 7.21 5.50
N ASN A 177 17.43 7.78 6.53
CA ASN A 177 16.21 7.23 7.13
C ASN A 177 15.04 7.32 6.15
N ILE A 178 14.87 8.49 5.52
CA ILE A 178 13.84 8.71 4.50
C ILE A 178 14.02 7.74 3.31
N ARG A 179 15.26 7.54 2.83
CA ARG A 179 15.54 6.58 1.76
C ARG A 179 15.25 5.14 2.17
N ARG A 180 15.56 4.78 3.41
CA ARG A 180 15.31 3.44 3.95
C ARG A 180 13.83 3.08 3.98
N GLU A 181 12.94 4.07 4.14
CA GLU A 181 11.49 3.90 4.20
C GLU A 181 10.78 4.23 2.88
N ASN A 182 11.47 4.77 1.88
CA ASN A 182 10.90 5.13 0.58
C ASN A 182 10.83 3.91 -0.35
N VAL A 183 9.62 3.55 -0.78
CA VAL A 183 9.34 2.37 -1.63
C VAL A 183 10.21 2.32 -2.88
N TYR A 184 10.38 3.44 -3.59
CA TYR A 184 11.22 3.51 -4.78
C TYR A 184 12.67 3.05 -4.51
N TYR A 185 13.26 3.48 -3.37
CA TYR A 185 14.60 3.07 -3.00
C TYR A 185 14.66 1.63 -2.48
N ILE A 186 13.66 1.19 -1.71
CA ILE A 186 13.55 -0.20 -1.23
C ILE A 186 13.49 -1.14 -2.43
N LEU A 187 12.62 -0.87 -3.41
CA LEU A 187 12.49 -1.66 -4.64
C LEU A 187 13.84 -1.80 -5.36
N ARG A 188 14.52 -0.69 -5.60
CA ARG A 188 15.84 -0.69 -6.25
C ARG A 188 16.88 -1.50 -5.49
N GLN A 189 16.89 -1.41 -4.17
CA GLN A 189 17.82 -2.16 -3.34
C GLN A 189 17.50 -3.65 -3.36
N LYS A 190 16.22 -4.02 -3.21
CA LYS A 190 15.79 -5.42 -3.24
C LYS A 190 16.01 -6.06 -4.60
N CYS A 191 15.80 -5.35 -5.70
CA CYS A 191 16.14 -5.84 -7.03
C CYS A 191 17.64 -6.06 -7.23
N LYS A 192 18.51 -5.32 -6.54
CA LYS A 192 19.96 -5.56 -6.58
C LYS A 192 20.40 -6.78 -5.77
N SER A 193 19.77 -7.03 -4.62
CA SER A 193 20.19 -8.09 -3.69
C SER A 193 19.39 -9.39 -3.82
N ASN A 194 18.12 -9.33 -4.21
CA ASN A 194 17.16 -10.45 -4.16
C ASN A 194 16.19 -10.44 -5.35
N LEU A 195 16.68 -10.18 -6.58
CA LEU A 195 15.83 -10.01 -7.75
C LEU A 195 14.88 -11.20 -8.00
N ASN A 196 15.37 -12.42 -7.83
CA ASN A 196 14.56 -13.62 -8.08
C ASN A 196 13.39 -13.72 -7.09
N GLU A 197 13.57 -13.33 -5.84
CA GLU A 197 12.49 -13.32 -4.84
C GLU A 197 11.50 -12.19 -5.13
N VAL A 198 11.97 -10.99 -5.50
CA VAL A 198 11.09 -9.89 -5.92
C VAL A 198 10.24 -10.28 -7.13
N LYS A 199 10.79 -11.05 -8.07
CA LYS A 199 10.05 -11.54 -9.27
C LYS A 199 8.93 -12.54 -8.95
N LYS A 200 8.94 -13.17 -7.79
CA LYS A 200 7.85 -14.07 -7.37
C LYS A 200 6.59 -13.30 -6.95
N ILE A 201 6.75 -12.04 -6.49
CA ILE A 201 5.64 -11.21 -6.07
C ILE A 201 4.91 -10.66 -7.31
N LYS A 202 3.59 -10.76 -7.32
CA LYS A 202 2.75 -10.13 -8.33
C LYS A 202 2.34 -8.74 -7.88
N PHE A 203 2.52 -7.75 -8.72
CA PHE A 203 2.27 -6.35 -8.40
C PHE A 203 1.09 -5.80 -9.19
N LEU A 204 0.22 -5.03 -8.52
CA LEU A 204 -0.79 -4.17 -9.14
C LEU A 204 -0.59 -2.74 -8.66
N LEU A 205 -0.32 -1.83 -9.57
CA LEU A 205 -0.23 -0.40 -9.27
C LEU A 205 -1.30 0.36 -10.05
N SER A 206 -2.16 1.07 -9.34
CA SER A 206 -3.21 1.89 -9.94
C SER A 206 -3.13 3.32 -9.42
N VAL A 207 -3.56 4.27 -10.24
CA VAL A 207 -3.61 5.70 -9.90
C VAL A 207 -4.72 6.38 -10.69
N GLY A 208 -5.34 7.43 -10.12
CA GLY A 208 -6.27 8.29 -10.85
C GLY A 208 -5.56 9.21 -11.84
N GLU A 209 -6.12 9.41 -13.02
CA GLU A 209 -5.57 10.31 -14.06
C GLU A 209 -5.37 11.76 -13.55
N LYS A 210 -6.24 12.21 -12.65
CA LYS A 210 -6.22 13.57 -12.07
C LYS A 210 -5.45 13.64 -10.74
N ASP A 211 -4.79 12.57 -10.32
CA ASP A 211 -4.11 12.49 -9.02
C ASP A 211 -2.71 13.13 -9.05
N ASN A 212 -2.64 14.36 -9.56
CA ASN A 212 -1.39 15.11 -9.64
C ASN A 212 -1.46 16.51 -8.99
N SER A 213 -2.66 16.94 -8.59
CA SER A 213 -2.86 18.33 -8.15
C SER A 213 -2.22 18.65 -6.80
N SER A 214 -2.27 17.71 -5.85
CA SER A 214 -1.82 17.97 -4.46
C SER A 214 -0.65 17.09 -4.03
N TYR A 215 -0.61 15.84 -4.46
CA TYR A 215 0.35 14.84 -3.94
C TYR A 215 1.27 14.23 -4.99
N THR A 216 1.14 14.63 -6.26
CA THR A 216 1.96 14.12 -7.38
C THR A 216 1.99 12.59 -7.49
N MET A 217 0.87 11.92 -7.15
CA MET A 217 0.82 10.46 -7.10
C MET A 217 1.07 9.81 -8.46
N LEU A 218 0.58 10.42 -9.54
CA LEU A 218 0.86 9.94 -10.90
C LEU A 218 2.36 9.91 -11.20
N TYR A 219 3.12 10.96 -10.84
CA TYR A 219 4.57 10.99 -11.05
C TYR A 219 5.32 9.98 -10.17
N GLN A 220 4.85 9.75 -8.93
CA GLN A 220 5.42 8.72 -8.07
C GLN A 220 5.20 7.32 -8.63
N TRP A 221 4.00 7.09 -9.17
CA TRP A 221 3.61 5.85 -9.83
C TRP A 221 4.47 5.60 -11.09
N GLU A 222 4.66 6.61 -11.95
CA GLU A 222 5.52 6.53 -13.13
C GLU A 222 6.98 6.18 -12.79
N ASP A 223 7.56 6.81 -11.74
CA ASP A 223 8.92 6.53 -11.29
C ASP A 223 9.09 5.05 -10.86
N VAL A 224 8.12 4.52 -10.11
CA VAL A 224 8.17 3.12 -9.64
C VAL A 224 7.95 2.15 -10.79
N LEU A 225 7.01 2.42 -11.70
CA LEU A 225 6.80 1.59 -12.87
C LEU A 225 8.02 1.56 -13.81
N TRP A 226 8.68 2.70 -13.98
CA TRP A 226 9.91 2.74 -14.76
C TRP A 226 10.97 1.79 -14.19
N GLU A 227 11.17 1.79 -12.86
CA GLU A 227 12.09 0.85 -12.20
C GLU A 227 11.62 -0.60 -12.33
N MET A 228 10.32 -0.88 -12.14
CA MET A 228 9.76 -2.24 -12.30
C MET A 228 9.96 -2.77 -13.73
N LYS A 229 9.70 -1.95 -14.74
CA LYS A 229 9.92 -2.29 -16.14
C LYS A 229 11.39 -2.59 -16.43
N LYS A 230 12.31 -1.75 -15.93
CA LYS A 230 13.75 -1.93 -16.07
C LYS A 230 14.24 -3.26 -15.50
N GLN A 231 13.64 -3.71 -14.40
CA GLN A 231 14.00 -4.96 -13.71
C GLN A 231 13.23 -6.18 -14.26
N ASN A 232 12.36 -5.98 -15.24
CA ASN A 232 11.49 -7.02 -15.82
C ASN A 232 10.68 -7.77 -14.72
N LEU A 233 10.00 -6.99 -13.88
CA LEU A 233 9.14 -7.52 -12.82
C LEU A 233 7.75 -7.87 -13.38
N ASN A 234 7.04 -8.78 -12.70
CA ASN A 234 5.65 -9.12 -13.01
C ASN A 234 4.70 -8.08 -12.37
N TYR A 235 4.19 -7.13 -13.16
CA TYR A 235 3.27 -6.13 -12.68
C TYR A 235 2.11 -5.84 -13.65
N LYS A 236 0.97 -5.47 -13.08
CA LYS A 236 -0.15 -4.84 -13.78
C LYS A 236 -0.20 -3.36 -13.39
N ALA A 237 -0.46 -2.48 -14.36
CA ALA A 237 -0.47 -1.04 -14.15
C ALA A 237 -1.74 -0.44 -14.75
N ARG A 238 -2.40 0.47 -14.00
CA ARG A 238 -3.68 1.06 -14.41
C ARG A 238 -3.71 2.56 -14.12
N ILE A 239 -4.21 3.34 -15.06
CA ILE A 239 -4.62 4.73 -14.85
C ILE A 239 -6.14 4.79 -14.98
N VAL A 240 -6.83 5.25 -13.93
CA VAL A 240 -8.29 5.36 -13.93
C VAL A 240 -8.69 6.72 -14.44
N LYS A 241 -9.27 6.72 -15.65
CA LYS A 241 -9.62 7.93 -16.37
C LYS A 241 -10.64 8.78 -15.60
N GLY A 242 -10.38 10.08 -15.51
CA GLY A 242 -11.24 11.05 -14.87
C GLY A 242 -11.19 11.06 -13.34
N GLU A 243 -10.52 10.12 -12.70
CA GLU A 243 -10.45 9.97 -11.23
C GLU A 243 -9.27 10.74 -10.62
N GLY A 244 -9.47 11.15 -9.35
CA GLY A 244 -8.48 11.80 -8.49
C GLY A 244 -8.20 10.97 -7.24
N HIS A 245 -7.66 11.61 -6.19
CA HIS A 245 -7.28 10.98 -4.92
C HIS A 245 -8.46 10.87 -3.95
N PHE A 246 -9.49 10.07 -4.28
CA PHE A 246 -10.73 9.93 -3.51
C PHE A 246 -11.17 8.48 -3.39
N TRP A 247 -12.03 8.21 -2.42
CA TRP A 247 -12.61 6.89 -2.20
C TRP A 247 -13.51 6.42 -3.37
N THR A 248 -14.07 7.35 -4.18
CA THR A 248 -14.78 7.00 -5.42
C THR A 248 -13.88 6.32 -6.45
N TYR A 249 -12.61 6.75 -6.53
CA TYR A 249 -11.60 6.04 -7.32
C TYR A 249 -11.35 4.62 -6.79
N VAL A 250 -11.24 4.49 -5.47
CA VAL A 250 -11.03 3.17 -4.83
C VAL A 250 -12.20 2.24 -5.11
N GLU A 251 -13.43 2.71 -4.94
CA GLU A 251 -14.66 1.93 -5.24
C GLU A 251 -14.64 1.39 -6.68
N LYS A 252 -14.29 2.22 -7.66
CA LYS A 252 -14.17 1.80 -9.07
C LYS A 252 -13.10 0.76 -9.33
N GLU A 253 -12.00 0.80 -8.58
CA GLU A 253 -10.87 -0.13 -8.75
C GLU A 253 -11.04 -1.45 -7.98
N LEU A 254 -11.89 -1.49 -6.94
CA LEU A 254 -12.05 -2.68 -6.11
C LEU A 254 -12.38 -3.96 -6.88
N PRO A 255 -13.28 -3.97 -7.89
CA PRO A 255 -13.53 -5.21 -8.64
C PRO A 255 -12.25 -5.77 -9.26
N TYR A 256 -11.44 -4.90 -9.85
CA TYR A 256 -10.18 -5.31 -10.46
C TYR A 256 -9.13 -5.75 -9.44
N VAL A 257 -9.04 -5.05 -8.31
CA VAL A 257 -8.14 -5.40 -7.20
C VAL A 257 -8.48 -6.77 -6.63
N LEU A 258 -9.75 -7.02 -6.33
CA LEU A 258 -10.20 -8.30 -5.77
C LEU A 258 -9.96 -9.46 -6.73
N THR A 259 -10.26 -9.28 -8.03
CA THR A 259 -9.99 -10.28 -9.06
C THR A 259 -8.48 -10.54 -9.21
N PHE A 260 -7.66 -9.49 -9.24
CA PHE A 260 -6.20 -9.62 -9.30
C PHE A 260 -5.64 -10.46 -8.16
N HIS A 261 -6.08 -10.22 -6.92
CA HIS A 261 -5.62 -10.99 -5.78
C HIS A 261 -6.16 -12.41 -5.77
N SER A 262 -7.42 -12.62 -6.15
CA SER A 262 -8.02 -13.95 -6.30
C SER A 262 -7.25 -14.81 -7.31
N ASP A 263 -6.98 -14.27 -8.50
CA ASP A 263 -6.17 -14.95 -9.52
C ASP A 263 -4.75 -15.24 -9.03
N SER A 264 -4.17 -14.29 -8.29
CA SER A 264 -2.84 -14.47 -7.72
C SER A 264 -2.77 -15.60 -6.71
N PHE A 265 -3.82 -15.84 -5.94
CA PHE A 265 -3.91 -16.97 -5.01
C PHE A 265 -4.01 -18.32 -5.73
N LYS A 266 -4.74 -18.38 -6.87
CA LYS A 266 -4.86 -19.61 -7.67
C LYS A 266 -3.53 -20.06 -8.28
N GLU A 267 -2.70 -19.11 -8.69
CA GLU A 267 -1.44 -19.38 -9.36
C GLU A 267 -0.24 -19.59 -8.42
N ALA A 268 -0.38 -19.36 -7.13
CA ALA A 268 0.68 -19.45 -6.13
C ALA A 268 0.57 -20.77 -5.35
#